data_1aab6c712b385ab2e41d25e1e310784a
#
_entry.id   1aab6c712b385ab2e41d25e1e310784a
#
_cell.length_a   1.000
_cell.length_b   1.000
_cell.length_c   1.000
_cell.angle_alpha   90.00
_cell.angle_beta   90.00
_cell.angle_gamma   90.00
#
_symmetry.space_group_name_H-M   'P 1'
#
loop_
_entity.id
_entity.type
_entity.pdbx_description
1 polymer ?
#
loop_
_entity_poly.entity_id
_entity_poly.type
_entity_poly.pdbx_seq_one_letter_code
_entity_poly.pdbx_strand_id
1 'polypeptide(L)'
;MLQMLRRSSAIVSGMSTGPRSVKIGDNERGGWSSERPRRPGEAERPPRPVDVGVRGRVLSPSDSLRYSPGSLLLIACADPATRDAFAARVIADAGALLSLRKVRGLLEGRVGADVIDEKTQALLDAAAKKRLAEGHTVVIALEGLDPAERERYVRMAHACNRPRHLILVEAGKDKVADEDRAALGELRTALDAGELGREGFVTSLRLGGATVAGLKRIAFAPPPRDD
;
A
#
# COMPACT_ATOMS: atom_id res chain seq x y z
N MET A 1 -4.95 31.95 83.45
CA MET A 1 -4.34 33.12 82.81
C MET A 1 -4.27 32.78 81.34
N LEU A 2 -5.22 33.26 80.54
CA LEU A 2 -5.15 34.43 79.64
C LEU A 2 -3.97 34.28 78.66
N GLN A 3 -4.06 34.23 77.33
CA GLN A 3 -4.82 34.99 76.34
C GLN A 3 -4.52 34.34 75.00
N MET A 4 -5.48 34.07 74.14
CA MET A 4 -5.94 34.90 73.03
C MET A 4 -4.96 35.20 71.92
N LEU A 5 -5.39 34.80 70.71
CA LEU A 5 -5.50 35.50 69.43
C LEU A 5 -4.51 34.91 68.38
N ARG A 6 -4.79 34.70 67.17
CA ARG A 6 -5.78 35.09 66.16
C ARG A 6 -5.68 34.20 64.91
N ARG A 7 -6.77 34.16 64.26
CA ARG A 7 -6.98 33.58 62.92
C ARG A 7 -6.07 34.14 61.86
N SER A 8 -5.65 33.31 60.92
CA SER A 8 -5.52 33.71 59.52
C SER A 8 -5.81 32.54 58.63
N SER A 9 -6.89 32.66 57.94
CA SER A 9 -7.32 31.77 56.85
C SER A 9 -6.39 31.95 55.66
N ALA A 10 -5.79 30.87 55.17
CA ALA A 10 -5.20 30.83 53.85
C ALA A 10 -5.98 29.81 53.04
N ILE A 11 -6.72 30.32 52.09
CA ILE A 11 -7.43 29.56 51.05
C ILE A 11 -6.37 28.97 50.11
N VAL A 12 -6.17 27.66 50.14
CA VAL A 12 -5.42 26.97 49.10
C VAL A 12 -6.43 26.51 48.07
N SER A 13 -6.46 27.23 46.96
CA SER A 13 -7.18 26.85 45.75
C SER A 13 -6.68 25.48 45.27
N GLY A 14 -7.58 24.51 45.24
CA GLY A 14 -7.37 23.21 44.65
C GLY A 14 -7.11 23.34 43.19
N MET A 15 -5.90 22.99 42.75
CA MET A 15 -5.60 22.73 41.35
C MET A 15 -6.06 21.30 41.03
N SER A 16 -7.24 21.22 40.43
CA SER A 16 -7.74 20.00 39.77
C SER A 16 -6.89 19.73 38.54
N THR A 17 -6.01 18.74 38.61
CA THR A 17 -5.36 18.15 37.46
C THR A 17 -6.27 17.10 36.86
N GLY A 18 -7.31 17.53 36.17
CA GLY A 18 -8.06 16.67 35.27
C GLY A 18 -7.21 16.35 33.98
N PRO A 19 -7.35 15.16 33.39
CA PRO A 19 -6.65 14.85 32.17
C PRO A 19 -7.05 15.86 31.09
N ARG A 20 -6.08 16.58 30.57
CA ARG A 20 -6.27 17.45 29.41
C ARG A 20 -6.55 16.56 28.23
N SER A 21 -7.81 16.47 27.80
CA SER A 21 -8.16 15.97 26.49
C SER A 21 -7.54 16.90 25.44
N VAL A 22 -6.55 16.41 24.73
CA VAL A 22 -6.04 17.09 23.55
C VAL A 22 -7.16 17.02 22.51
N LYS A 23 -7.80 18.15 22.21
CA LYS A 23 -8.64 18.27 21.02
C LYS A 23 -7.75 18.01 19.81
N ILE A 24 -7.87 16.85 19.19
CA ILE A 24 -7.35 16.60 17.86
C ILE A 24 -8.14 17.53 16.95
N GLY A 25 -7.44 18.51 16.40
CA GLY A 25 -8.06 19.48 15.51
C GLY A 25 -8.67 18.79 14.29
N ASP A 26 -9.80 19.28 13.84
CA ASP A 26 -10.58 18.80 12.67
C ASP A 26 -9.80 18.76 11.32
N ASN A 27 -8.48 19.02 11.33
CA ASN A 27 -7.62 19.03 10.16
C ASN A 27 -7.01 17.67 9.79
N GLU A 28 -7.21 16.63 10.60
CA GLU A 28 -6.69 15.28 10.30
C GLU A 28 -7.70 14.36 9.58
N ARG A 29 -8.88 14.84 9.27
CA ARG A 29 -9.79 14.13 8.40
C ARG A 29 -9.32 14.26 6.96
N GLY A 30 -8.52 13.30 6.59
CA GLY A 30 -8.18 12.81 5.29
C GLY A 30 -8.41 13.75 4.12
N GLY A 31 -7.34 14.27 3.58
CA GLY A 31 -7.32 15.08 2.39
C GLY A 31 -7.99 14.48 1.18
N TRP A 32 -9.29 14.62 1.12
CA TRP A 32 -9.94 14.87 -0.14
C TRP A 32 -9.71 16.35 -0.40
N SER A 33 -8.72 16.66 -1.23
CA SER A 33 -8.52 18.01 -1.71
C SER A 33 -9.74 18.37 -2.55
N SER A 34 -10.73 18.97 -1.90
CA SER A 34 -11.67 19.80 -2.62
C SER A 34 -10.85 20.90 -3.26
N GLU A 35 -10.78 20.93 -4.58
CA GLU A 35 -10.23 22.03 -5.33
C GLU A 35 -11.01 23.30 -4.97
N ARG A 36 -10.49 24.04 -4.00
CA ARG A 36 -10.97 25.40 -3.77
C ARG A 36 -10.58 26.22 -4.98
N PRO A 37 -11.51 26.96 -5.59
CA PRO A 37 -11.17 27.87 -6.70
C PRO A 37 -10.03 28.78 -6.23
N ARG A 38 -8.93 28.78 -6.97
CA ARG A 38 -7.73 29.59 -6.69
C ARG A 38 -8.08 31.05 -6.77
N ARG A 39 -7.59 31.83 -5.83
CA ARG A 39 -7.68 33.30 -5.91
C ARG A 39 -6.67 33.79 -6.96
N PRO A 40 -7.04 34.78 -7.81
CA PRO A 40 -6.11 35.37 -8.76
C PRO A 40 -4.87 35.93 -8.04
N GLY A 41 -3.67 35.49 -8.42
CA GLY A 41 -2.40 35.94 -7.84
C GLY A 41 -1.76 34.98 -6.81
N GLU A 42 -2.36 33.83 -6.50
CA GLU A 42 -1.74 32.85 -5.63
C GLU A 42 -0.66 32.06 -6.40
N ALA A 43 0.61 32.19 -5.95
CA ALA A 43 1.74 31.48 -6.55
C ALA A 43 1.50 29.98 -6.53
N GLU A 44 1.87 29.30 -7.61
CA GLU A 44 1.76 27.87 -7.75
C GLU A 44 2.58 27.18 -6.64
N ARG A 45 1.90 26.61 -5.64
CA ARG A 45 2.58 25.81 -4.62
C ARG A 45 3.13 24.58 -5.31
N PRO A 46 4.42 24.27 -5.11
CA PRO A 46 4.95 23.01 -5.60
C PRO A 46 4.06 21.85 -5.10
N PRO A 47 3.83 20.84 -5.93
CA PRO A 47 3.04 19.68 -5.52
C PRO A 47 3.63 19.15 -4.22
N ARG A 48 2.78 19.02 -3.19
CA ARG A 48 3.22 18.41 -1.92
C ARG A 48 3.80 17.05 -2.24
N PRO A 49 4.97 16.69 -1.71
CA PRO A 49 5.45 15.33 -1.80
C PRO A 49 4.32 14.43 -1.29
N VAL A 50 3.86 13.52 -2.14
CA VAL A 50 2.88 12.53 -1.71
C VAL A 50 3.62 11.66 -0.71
N ASP A 51 3.27 11.75 0.57
CA ASP A 51 3.82 10.87 1.60
C ASP A 51 3.23 9.48 1.38
N VAL A 52 3.93 8.68 0.58
CA VAL A 52 3.48 7.36 0.10
C VAL A 52 4.03 6.24 0.96
N GLY A 53 4.83 6.60 1.95
CA GLY A 53 5.47 5.63 2.83
C GLY A 53 4.59 5.29 4.04
N VAL A 54 3.83 4.22 3.98
CA VAL A 54 3.38 3.58 5.22
C VAL A 54 4.60 2.92 5.86
N ARG A 55 5.29 3.66 6.72
CA ARG A 55 6.38 3.14 7.54
C ARG A 55 5.87 1.95 8.34
N GLY A 56 6.59 0.85 8.24
CA GLY A 56 6.32 -0.46 8.81
C GLY A 56 5.44 -0.52 10.05
N ARG A 57 4.14 -0.53 9.85
CA ARG A 57 3.19 -0.89 10.91
C ARG A 57 3.38 -2.37 11.21
N VAL A 58 3.56 -2.70 12.47
CA VAL A 58 3.48 -4.09 12.93
C VAL A 58 2.02 -4.51 12.87
N LEU A 59 1.69 -5.43 11.96
CA LEU A 59 0.34 -5.98 11.85
C LEU A 59 0.14 -7.05 12.93
N SER A 60 -1.04 -7.06 13.56
CA SER A 60 -1.44 -8.16 14.42
C SER A 60 -1.91 -9.36 13.59
N PRO A 61 -1.94 -10.58 14.15
CA PRO A 61 -2.41 -11.78 13.44
C PRO A 61 -3.86 -11.70 12.95
N SER A 62 -4.66 -10.80 13.52
CA SER A 62 -6.05 -10.55 13.11
C SER A 62 -6.18 -9.48 12.04
N ASP A 63 -5.10 -8.76 11.71
CA ASP A 63 -5.13 -7.65 10.79
C ASP A 63 -5.44 -8.09 9.36
N SER A 64 -6.18 -7.26 8.70
CA SER A 64 -6.39 -7.33 7.25
C SER A 64 -5.99 -6.01 6.62
N LEU A 65 -5.44 -6.07 5.41
CA LEU A 65 -5.25 -4.87 4.60
C LEU A 65 -6.54 -4.58 3.85
N ARG A 66 -6.82 -3.30 3.66
CA ARG A 66 -7.97 -2.83 2.90
C ARG A 66 -7.53 -1.78 1.88
N TYR A 67 -7.95 -1.98 0.65
CA TYR A 67 -7.77 -1.04 -0.45
C TYR A 67 -9.11 -0.69 -1.07
N SER A 68 -9.17 0.42 -1.79
CA SER A 68 -10.38 0.83 -2.52
C SER A 68 -10.72 -0.17 -3.62
N PRO A 69 -12.01 -0.41 -3.90
CA PRO A 69 -12.42 -1.20 -5.06
C PRO A 69 -11.88 -0.60 -6.36
N GLY A 70 -11.57 -1.45 -7.34
CA GLY A 70 -11.04 -1.01 -8.63
C GLY A 70 -9.59 -0.53 -8.60
N SER A 71 -8.85 -0.78 -7.51
CA SER A 71 -7.42 -0.48 -7.41
C SER A 71 -6.56 -1.49 -8.16
N LEU A 72 -5.36 -1.03 -8.55
CA LEU A 72 -4.24 -1.88 -8.90
C LEU A 72 -3.41 -2.17 -7.64
N LEU A 73 -3.13 -3.44 -7.38
CA LEU A 73 -2.17 -3.89 -6.36
C LEU A 73 -1.06 -4.70 -7.03
N LEU A 74 0.17 -4.27 -6.88
CA LEU A 74 1.36 -5.02 -7.30
C LEU A 74 1.94 -5.77 -6.09
N ILE A 75 2.28 -7.03 -6.26
CA ILE A 75 2.94 -7.86 -5.26
C ILE A 75 4.33 -8.23 -5.81
N ALA A 76 5.37 -7.70 -5.19
CA ALA A 76 6.77 -7.96 -5.51
C ALA A 76 7.40 -8.88 -4.44
N CYS A 77 8.25 -9.80 -4.86
CA CYS A 77 9.05 -10.65 -4.00
C CYS A 77 10.24 -11.18 -4.80
N ALA A 78 11.41 -11.28 -4.19
CA ALA A 78 12.58 -11.90 -4.81
C ALA A 78 12.44 -13.42 -4.99
N ASP A 79 11.58 -14.09 -4.22
CA ASP A 79 11.28 -15.52 -4.38
C ASP A 79 9.87 -15.69 -4.96
N PRO A 80 9.75 -16.18 -6.23
CA PRO A 80 8.46 -16.37 -6.87
C PRO A 80 7.53 -17.33 -6.12
N ALA A 81 8.08 -18.36 -5.47
CA ALA A 81 7.26 -19.32 -4.71
C ALA A 81 6.63 -18.68 -3.47
N THR A 82 7.39 -17.88 -2.72
CA THR A 82 6.88 -17.10 -1.59
C THR A 82 5.83 -16.08 -2.04
N ARG A 83 6.07 -15.39 -3.14
CA ARG A 83 5.11 -14.44 -3.74
C ARG A 83 3.77 -15.10 -4.06
N ASP A 84 3.83 -16.19 -4.82
CA ASP A 84 2.64 -16.89 -5.30
C ASP A 84 1.85 -17.50 -4.14
N ALA A 85 2.52 -18.12 -3.17
CA ALA A 85 1.89 -18.65 -1.97
C ALA A 85 1.24 -17.54 -1.13
N PHE A 86 1.92 -16.41 -0.96
CA PHE A 86 1.35 -15.24 -0.28
C PHE A 86 0.12 -14.73 -1.00
N ALA A 87 0.23 -14.43 -2.31
CA ALA A 87 -0.89 -13.89 -3.09
C ALA A 87 -2.12 -14.81 -3.08
N ALA A 88 -1.92 -16.11 -3.28
CA ALA A 88 -3.00 -17.10 -3.28
C ALA A 88 -3.71 -17.19 -1.92
N ARG A 89 -2.97 -16.99 -0.84
CA ARG A 89 -3.51 -17.07 0.54
C ARG A 89 -4.31 -15.83 0.91
N VAL A 90 -3.83 -14.62 0.54
CA VAL A 90 -4.42 -13.37 1.04
C VAL A 90 -5.44 -12.73 0.11
N ILE A 91 -5.42 -13.07 -1.19
CA ILE A 91 -6.35 -12.54 -2.19
C ILE A 91 -7.53 -13.50 -2.34
N ALA A 92 -8.68 -13.11 -1.80
CA ALA A 92 -9.88 -13.96 -1.82
C ALA A 92 -10.50 -14.06 -3.23
N ASP A 93 -10.48 -12.99 -4.03
CA ASP A 93 -10.96 -13.00 -5.41
C ASP A 93 -9.88 -13.54 -6.35
N ALA A 94 -9.96 -14.81 -6.66
CA ALA A 94 -9.03 -15.45 -7.60
C ALA A 94 -9.07 -14.82 -9.01
N GLY A 95 -10.19 -14.20 -9.40
CA GLY A 95 -10.32 -13.50 -10.67
C GLY A 95 -9.58 -12.17 -10.71
N ALA A 96 -9.35 -11.53 -9.55
CA ALA A 96 -8.55 -10.32 -9.47
C ALA A 96 -7.04 -10.59 -9.58
N LEU A 97 -6.58 -11.80 -9.20
CA LEU A 97 -5.17 -12.16 -9.18
C LEU A 97 -4.70 -12.65 -10.56
N LEU A 98 -3.87 -11.84 -11.20
CA LEU A 98 -3.23 -12.12 -12.47
C LEU A 98 -1.73 -12.38 -12.25
N SER A 99 -1.17 -13.36 -12.96
CA SER A 99 0.26 -13.63 -12.99
C SER A 99 0.65 -14.24 -14.32
N LEU A 100 1.90 -14.01 -14.76
CA LEU A 100 2.43 -14.60 -15.98
C LEU A 100 2.35 -16.12 -15.94
N ARG A 101 2.66 -16.74 -14.83
CA ARG A 101 2.58 -18.19 -14.65
C ARG A 101 1.17 -18.74 -14.90
N LYS A 102 0.12 -18.09 -14.38
CA LYS A 102 -1.27 -18.50 -14.63
C LYS A 102 -1.63 -18.37 -16.10
N VAL A 103 -1.26 -17.26 -16.73
CA VAL A 103 -1.55 -17.01 -18.15
C VAL A 103 -0.79 -17.97 -19.02
N ARG A 104 0.50 -18.23 -18.74
CA ARG A 104 1.33 -19.19 -19.44
C ARG A 104 0.70 -20.59 -19.43
N GLY A 105 0.25 -21.06 -18.26
CA GLY A 105 -0.43 -22.36 -18.13
C GLY A 105 -1.69 -22.48 -18.98
N LEU A 106 -2.38 -21.37 -19.31
CA LEU A 106 -3.52 -21.36 -20.22
C LEU A 106 -3.10 -21.49 -21.69
N LEU A 107 -1.87 -21.09 -22.05
CA LEU A 107 -1.32 -21.09 -23.39
C LEU A 107 -0.49 -22.35 -23.69
N GLU A 108 -0.05 -23.07 -22.70
CA GLU A 108 0.73 -24.31 -22.86
C GLU A 108 -0.05 -25.34 -23.69
N GLY A 109 0.64 -25.91 -24.67
CA GLY A 109 0.04 -26.85 -25.62
C GLY A 109 -0.88 -26.22 -26.68
N ARG A 110 -1.14 -24.92 -26.65
CA ARG A 110 -1.98 -24.19 -27.63
C ARG A 110 -1.19 -23.22 -28.49
N VAL A 111 0.00 -22.86 -28.04
CA VAL A 111 0.88 -21.88 -28.69
C VAL A 111 2.28 -22.46 -28.76
N GLY A 112 3.02 -22.15 -29.84
CA GLY A 112 4.41 -22.56 -29.98
C GLY A 112 5.32 -22.02 -28.88
N ALA A 113 6.32 -22.80 -28.49
CA ALA A 113 7.24 -22.45 -27.42
C ALA A 113 8.05 -21.17 -27.70
N ASP A 114 8.30 -20.88 -28.97
CA ASP A 114 9.03 -19.73 -29.48
C ASP A 114 8.31 -18.38 -29.26
N VAL A 115 6.98 -18.40 -29.17
CA VAL A 115 6.15 -17.18 -29.01
C VAL A 115 5.32 -17.16 -27.72
N ILE A 116 5.43 -18.19 -26.89
CA ILE A 116 4.60 -18.34 -25.71
C ILE A 116 4.82 -17.19 -24.70
N ASP A 117 6.06 -16.75 -24.51
CA ASP A 117 6.38 -15.70 -23.52
C ASP A 117 5.84 -14.35 -23.97
N GLU A 118 6.01 -13.98 -25.24
CA GLU A 118 5.45 -12.75 -25.79
C GLU A 118 3.92 -12.75 -25.71
N LYS A 119 3.27 -13.84 -26.09
CA LYS A 119 1.82 -13.95 -26.03
C LYS A 119 1.29 -13.97 -24.61
N THR A 120 2.02 -14.59 -23.69
CA THR A 120 1.68 -14.58 -22.26
C THR A 120 1.66 -13.16 -21.72
N GLN A 121 2.72 -12.39 -22.00
CA GLN A 121 2.82 -11.00 -21.57
C GLN A 121 1.71 -10.14 -22.20
N ALA A 122 1.50 -10.26 -23.51
CA ALA A 122 0.46 -9.51 -24.21
C ALA A 122 -0.95 -9.81 -23.68
N LEU A 123 -1.24 -11.08 -23.37
CA LEU A 123 -2.53 -11.48 -22.81
C LEU A 123 -2.71 -10.98 -21.40
N LEU A 124 -1.68 -11.02 -20.55
CA LEU A 124 -1.70 -10.48 -19.20
C LEU A 124 -1.96 -8.97 -19.21
N ASP A 125 -1.24 -8.23 -20.06
CA ASP A 125 -1.39 -6.78 -20.21
C ASP A 125 -2.80 -6.42 -20.71
N ALA A 126 -3.33 -7.15 -21.68
CA ALA A 126 -4.69 -6.94 -22.19
C ALA A 126 -5.75 -7.21 -21.11
N ALA A 127 -5.60 -8.27 -20.33
CA ALA A 127 -6.50 -8.61 -19.23
C ALA A 127 -6.46 -7.55 -18.12
N ALA A 128 -5.25 -7.10 -17.73
CA ALA A 128 -5.08 -6.05 -16.74
C ALA A 128 -5.72 -4.74 -17.20
N LYS A 129 -5.42 -4.30 -18.43
CA LYS A 129 -5.97 -3.08 -19.02
C LYS A 129 -7.49 -3.12 -19.10
N LYS A 130 -8.06 -4.22 -19.58
CA LYS A 130 -9.52 -4.39 -19.68
C LYS A 130 -10.17 -4.28 -18.30
N ARG A 131 -9.70 -5.02 -17.32
CA ARG A 131 -10.25 -4.99 -15.96
C ARG A 131 -10.16 -3.61 -15.32
N LEU A 132 -9.02 -2.92 -15.44
CA LEU A 132 -8.83 -1.57 -14.91
C LEU A 132 -9.79 -0.57 -15.59
N ALA A 133 -9.98 -0.65 -16.90
CA ALA A 133 -10.90 0.20 -17.62
C ALA A 133 -12.36 -0.01 -17.16
N GLU A 134 -12.76 -1.25 -16.90
CA GLU A 134 -14.07 -1.61 -16.38
C GLU A 134 -14.25 -1.31 -14.88
N GLY A 135 -13.23 -0.82 -14.21
CA GLY A 135 -13.30 -0.49 -12.77
C GLY A 135 -13.13 -1.69 -11.84
N HIS A 136 -12.70 -2.81 -12.37
CA HIS A 136 -12.44 -3.99 -11.56
C HIS A 136 -11.06 -3.91 -10.89
N THR A 137 -10.98 -4.47 -9.70
CA THR A 137 -9.70 -4.65 -9.01
C THR A 137 -8.78 -5.57 -9.79
N VAL A 138 -7.50 -5.21 -9.82
CA VAL A 138 -6.43 -6.00 -10.44
C VAL A 138 -5.29 -6.17 -9.44
N VAL A 139 -4.89 -7.40 -9.23
CA VAL A 139 -3.70 -7.77 -8.45
C VAL A 139 -2.72 -8.44 -9.39
N ILE A 140 -1.51 -7.89 -9.52
CA ILE A 140 -0.45 -8.46 -10.34
C ILE A 140 0.63 -9.05 -9.42
N ALA A 141 0.89 -10.34 -9.57
CA ALA A 141 2.08 -10.96 -9.03
C ALA A 141 3.23 -10.70 -10.01
N LEU A 142 4.12 -9.75 -9.68
CA LEU A 142 5.26 -9.37 -10.52
C LEU A 142 6.26 -10.52 -10.64
N GLU A 143 6.86 -10.70 -11.81
CA GLU A 143 7.84 -11.77 -12.01
C GLU A 143 9.15 -11.52 -11.25
N GLY A 144 9.53 -10.26 -11.12
CA GLY A 144 10.75 -9.87 -10.45
C GLY A 144 10.64 -8.55 -9.68
N LEU A 145 11.79 -7.90 -9.56
CA LEU A 145 11.92 -6.61 -8.85
C LEU A 145 12.19 -5.45 -9.81
N ASP A 146 12.12 -5.70 -11.13
CA ASP A 146 12.42 -4.72 -12.17
C ASP A 146 11.48 -3.50 -12.09
N PRO A 147 12.05 -2.27 -11.99
CA PRO A 147 11.27 -1.04 -12.05
C PRO A 147 10.43 -0.91 -13.32
N ALA A 148 10.93 -1.37 -14.47
CA ALA A 148 10.22 -1.25 -15.75
C ALA A 148 8.93 -2.09 -15.77
N GLU A 149 8.93 -3.26 -15.12
CA GLU A 149 7.71 -4.05 -14.97
C GLU A 149 6.67 -3.32 -14.13
N ARG A 150 7.08 -2.72 -13.00
CA ARG A 150 6.18 -1.93 -12.14
C ARG A 150 5.60 -0.73 -12.89
N GLU A 151 6.45 0.01 -13.58
CA GLU A 151 6.06 1.21 -14.33
C GLU A 151 5.02 0.90 -15.41
N ARG A 152 5.12 -0.23 -16.08
CA ARG A 152 4.16 -0.69 -17.11
C ARG A 152 2.74 -0.72 -16.54
N TYR A 153 2.53 -1.39 -15.41
CA TYR A 153 1.21 -1.52 -14.78
C TYR A 153 0.74 -0.22 -14.12
N VAL A 154 1.67 0.53 -13.53
CA VAL A 154 1.36 1.86 -12.96
C VAL A 154 0.82 2.79 -14.03
N ARG A 155 1.45 2.83 -15.23
CA ARG A 155 0.95 3.63 -16.37
C ARG A 155 -0.44 3.19 -16.82
N MET A 156 -0.70 1.88 -16.90
CA MET A 156 -2.03 1.36 -17.25
C MET A 156 -3.10 1.81 -16.26
N ALA A 157 -2.85 1.69 -14.97
CA ALA A 157 -3.79 2.10 -13.93
C ALA A 157 -3.96 3.63 -13.88
N HIS A 158 -2.89 4.38 -14.10
CA HIS A 158 -2.93 5.84 -14.18
C HIS A 158 -3.84 6.31 -15.32
N ALA A 159 -3.70 5.72 -16.50
CA ALA A 159 -4.54 6.02 -17.67
C ALA A 159 -6.04 5.75 -17.40
N CYS A 160 -6.35 4.86 -16.48
CA CYS A 160 -7.72 4.55 -16.06
C CYS A 160 -8.15 5.28 -14.78
N ASN A 161 -7.35 6.22 -14.24
CA ASN A 161 -7.58 6.90 -12.97
C ASN A 161 -7.81 5.94 -11.79
N ARG A 162 -7.04 4.83 -11.72
CA ARG A 162 -7.15 3.85 -10.65
C ARG A 162 -6.07 4.03 -9.59
N PRO A 163 -6.40 3.89 -8.29
CA PRO A 163 -5.39 3.86 -7.23
C PRO A 163 -4.39 2.74 -7.44
N ARG A 164 -3.13 2.98 -7.09
CA ARG A 164 -2.00 2.07 -7.33
C ARG A 164 -1.27 1.81 -6.01
N HIS A 165 -1.10 0.54 -5.71
CA HIS A 165 -0.53 0.09 -4.45
C HIS A 165 0.58 -0.93 -4.72
N LEU A 166 1.62 -0.95 -3.87
CA LEU A 166 2.69 -1.93 -3.92
C LEU A 166 2.81 -2.63 -2.57
N ILE A 167 2.97 -3.94 -2.60
CA ILE A 167 3.41 -4.73 -1.46
C ILE A 167 4.71 -5.43 -1.83
N LEU A 168 5.80 -5.14 -1.12
CA LEU A 168 7.00 -5.93 -1.14
C LEU A 168 6.92 -7.01 -0.05
N VAL A 169 6.90 -8.26 -0.47
CA VAL A 169 6.94 -9.43 0.42
C VAL A 169 8.39 -9.85 0.57
N GLU A 170 8.88 -9.86 1.81
CA GLU A 170 10.24 -10.29 2.11
C GLU A 170 10.31 -11.82 2.13
N ALA A 171 11.14 -12.38 1.28
CA ALA A 171 11.52 -13.79 1.36
C ALA A 171 12.58 -14.02 2.44
N GLY A 172 12.76 -15.26 2.87
CA GLY A 172 13.90 -15.66 3.68
C GLY A 172 15.22 -15.38 2.96
N LYS A 173 16.27 -15.01 3.71
CA LYS A 173 17.57 -14.66 3.12
C LYS A 173 18.16 -15.76 2.25
N ASP A 174 17.90 -16.99 2.58
CA ASP A 174 18.28 -18.22 1.89
C ASP A 174 17.56 -18.45 0.55
N LYS A 175 16.44 -17.73 0.34
CA LYS A 175 15.61 -17.83 -0.86
C LYS A 175 15.84 -16.69 -1.87
N VAL A 176 16.67 -15.73 -1.52
CA VAL A 176 16.98 -14.59 -2.39
C VAL A 176 18.20 -14.95 -3.21
N ALA A 177 18.03 -15.04 -4.52
CA ALA A 177 19.11 -15.26 -5.46
C ALA A 177 20.13 -14.10 -5.41
N ASP A 178 21.39 -14.40 -5.68
CA ASP A 178 22.46 -13.39 -5.59
C ASP A 178 22.23 -12.23 -6.57
N GLU A 179 21.71 -12.55 -7.76
CA GLU A 179 21.36 -11.56 -8.78
C GLU A 179 20.26 -10.59 -8.34
N ASP A 180 19.32 -11.02 -7.49
CA ASP A 180 18.20 -10.20 -7.03
C ASP A 180 18.55 -9.31 -5.84
N ARG A 181 19.69 -9.54 -5.18
CA ARG A 181 20.04 -8.80 -3.94
C ARG A 181 20.20 -7.31 -4.15
N ALA A 182 20.79 -6.90 -5.27
CA ALA A 182 20.96 -5.49 -5.58
C ALA A 182 19.61 -4.81 -5.79
N ALA A 183 18.76 -5.35 -6.69
CA ALA A 183 17.43 -4.82 -6.99
C ALA A 183 16.52 -4.82 -5.75
N LEU A 184 16.61 -5.84 -4.90
CA LEU A 184 15.89 -5.89 -3.63
C LEU A 184 16.37 -4.79 -2.66
N GLY A 185 17.67 -4.54 -2.61
CA GLY A 185 18.25 -3.46 -1.80
C GLY A 185 17.78 -2.08 -2.26
N GLU A 186 17.78 -1.83 -3.55
CA GLU A 186 17.29 -0.59 -4.14
C GLU A 186 15.79 -0.38 -3.86
N LEU A 187 14.97 -1.41 -4.07
CA LEU A 187 13.53 -1.32 -3.80
C LEU A 187 13.23 -1.08 -2.32
N ARG A 188 13.98 -1.70 -1.41
CA ARG A 188 13.87 -1.45 0.03
C ARG A 188 14.21 -0.01 0.38
N THR A 189 15.30 0.51 -0.18
CA THR A 189 15.75 1.88 0.03
C THR A 189 14.70 2.88 -0.47
N ALA A 190 14.16 2.67 -1.67
CA ALA A 190 13.10 3.50 -2.23
C ALA A 190 11.80 3.46 -1.40
N LEU A 191 11.44 2.28 -0.87
CA LEU A 191 10.32 2.12 0.04
C LEU A 191 10.52 2.90 1.35
N ASP A 192 11.67 2.70 1.98
CA ASP A 192 11.99 3.31 3.28
C ASP A 192 12.14 4.84 3.16
N ALA A 193 12.57 5.35 2.01
CA ALA A 193 12.66 6.77 1.69
C ALA A 193 11.32 7.40 1.25
N GLY A 194 10.28 6.58 1.00
CA GLY A 194 9.00 7.08 0.48
C GLY A 194 9.05 7.52 -0.99
N GLU A 195 10.05 7.10 -1.75
CA GLU A 195 10.28 7.55 -3.13
C GLU A 195 9.33 6.92 -4.16
N LEU A 196 8.67 5.83 -3.82
CA LEU A 196 7.74 5.13 -4.72
C LEU A 196 6.52 5.97 -5.12
N GLY A 197 6.24 7.07 -4.40
CA GLY A 197 5.29 8.08 -4.85
C GLY A 197 5.65 8.72 -6.19
N ARG A 198 6.94 8.86 -6.49
CA ARG A 198 7.44 9.36 -7.77
C ARG A 198 7.20 8.36 -8.91
N GLU A 199 7.19 7.07 -8.61
CA GLU A 199 6.77 6.03 -9.55
C GLU A 199 5.24 6.03 -9.78
N GLY A 200 4.47 6.78 -8.97
CA GLY A 200 3.02 6.92 -9.08
C GLY A 200 2.21 6.05 -8.14
N PHE A 201 2.82 5.40 -7.16
CA PHE A 201 2.09 4.65 -6.15
C PHE A 201 1.41 5.59 -5.13
N VAL A 202 0.19 5.23 -4.74
CA VAL A 202 -0.55 5.90 -3.66
C VAL A 202 -0.12 5.38 -2.29
N THR A 203 0.13 4.07 -2.20
CA THR A 203 0.69 3.45 -1.00
C THR A 203 1.68 2.36 -1.38
N SER A 204 2.69 2.19 -0.54
CA SER A 204 3.62 1.09 -0.62
C SER A 204 3.83 0.48 0.77
N LEU A 205 3.97 -0.83 0.83
CA LEU A 205 4.08 -1.57 2.09
C LEU A 205 5.15 -2.65 1.96
N ARG A 206 5.96 -2.78 3.01
CA ARG A 206 6.94 -3.86 3.14
C ARG A 206 6.48 -4.82 4.22
N LEU A 207 6.35 -6.09 3.87
CA LEU A 207 5.93 -7.15 4.77
C LEU A 207 7.05 -8.18 4.91
N GLY A 208 7.42 -8.52 6.14
CA GLY A 208 8.46 -9.50 6.44
C GLY A 208 8.15 -10.33 7.67
N GLY A 209 8.81 -11.48 7.79
CA GLY A 209 8.76 -12.33 8.97
C GLY A 209 7.34 -12.70 9.43
N ALA A 210 7.05 -12.45 10.70
CA ALA A 210 5.76 -12.76 11.31
C ALA A 210 4.59 -12.00 10.67
N THR A 211 4.84 -10.82 10.10
CA THR A 211 3.80 -10.01 9.45
C THR A 211 3.27 -10.67 8.20
N VAL A 212 4.15 -11.29 7.39
CA VAL A 212 3.73 -12.07 6.21
C VAL A 212 2.83 -13.23 6.62
N ALA A 213 3.22 -13.96 7.67
CA ALA A 213 2.43 -15.10 8.18
C ALA A 213 1.12 -14.64 8.84
N GLY A 214 1.15 -13.51 9.54
CA GLY A 214 0.01 -12.98 10.30
C GLY A 214 -1.08 -12.34 9.44
N LEU A 215 -0.75 -11.81 8.26
CA LEU A 215 -1.74 -11.20 7.38
C LEU A 215 -2.69 -12.27 6.82
N LYS A 216 -3.99 -12.18 7.17
CA LYS A 216 -5.00 -13.16 6.79
C LYS A 216 -5.66 -12.85 5.45
N ARG A 217 -5.89 -11.57 5.16
CA ARG A 217 -6.67 -11.17 3.99
C ARG A 217 -6.32 -9.76 3.51
N ILE A 218 -6.37 -9.58 2.20
CA ILE A 218 -6.41 -8.27 1.54
C ILE A 218 -7.81 -8.10 0.96
N ALA A 219 -8.54 -7.08 1.43
CA ALA A 219 -9.89 -6.78 1.00
C ALA A 219 -9.90 -5.52 0.12
N PHE A 220 -10.71 -5.55 -0.93
CA PHE A 220 -11.00 -4.40 -1.78
C PHE A 220 -12.45 -3.98 -1.54
N ALA A 221 -12.63 -3.08 -0.59
CA ALA A 221 -13.94 -2.64 -0.14
C ALA A 221 -13.91 -1.15 0.19
N PRO A 222 -15.04 -0.44 0.07
CA PRO A 222 -15.12 0.94 0.54
C PRO A 222 -14.78 1.00 2.05
N PRO A 223 -14.35 2.18 2.54
CA PRO A 223 -14.13 2.36 3.97
C PRO A 223 -15.41 2.00 4.75
N PRO A 224 -15.28 1.48 5.98
CA PRO A 224 -16.44 1.27 6.83
C PRO A 224 -17.18 2.61 6.98
N ARG A 225 -18.50 2.57 6.91
CA ARG A 225 -19.31 3.72 7.29
C ARG A 225 -19.30 3.77 8.81
N ASP A 226 -18.93 4.93 9.36
CA ASP A 226 -19.16 5.20 10.76
C ASP A 226 -20.68 5.41 10.93
N ASP A 227 -21.36 4.40 11.47
CA ASP A 227 -22.78 4.49 11.85
C ASP A 227 -22.91 5.23 13.19
#